data_693b139ffb3cbe9a9bbccf9ecfa8edec
#
_entry.id   693b139ffb3cbe9a9bbccf9ecfa8edec
#
_cell.length_a   1.000
_cell.length_b   1.000
_cell.length_c   1.000
_cell.angle_alpha   90.00
_cell.angle_beta   90.00
_cell.angle_gamma   90.00
#
_symmetry.space_group_name_H-M   'P 1'
#
loop_
_entity.id
_entity.type
_entity.pdbx_description
1 polymer ?
#
loop_
_entity_poly.entity_id
_entity_poly.type
_entity_poly.pdbx_seq_one_letter_code
_entity_poly.pdbx_strand_id
1 'polypeptide(L)'
;MRPSLFALIAALLLAMPGAAQTETGTITPQAAVADDVVDPMAPREARDVTLEEFLWIARPLVVFADSPADPRVREQLQMLAERPEPLLERDVVVIVDTDPSAQTALRSALRPRGFSLVIVQKDGRVGLRRPSPRDVREIVRGIDNFALRQEEVRIGQ
;
A
#
# COMPACT_ATOMS: atom_id res chain seq x y z
N MET A 1 60.98 12.89 -47.39
CA MET A 1 61.86 11.86 -48.04
C MET A 1 61.29 10.49 -47.67
N ARG A 2 60.88 9.80 -48.71
CA ARG A 2 60.55 8.35 -48.75
C ARG A 2 61.85 7.56 -48.57
N PRO A 3 61.92 6.19 -48.47
CA PRO A 3 60.92 5.17 -48.82
C PRO A 3 60.84 3.99 -47.80
N SER A 4 59.77 3.18 -47.86
CA SER A 4 59.63 1.84 -48.52
C SER A 4 60.45 0.69 -47.91
N LEU A 5 59.86 -0.41 -47.57
CA LEU A 5 59.89 -1.72 -48.28
C LEU A 5 59.35 -2.87 -47.43
N PHE A 6 58.31 -3.52 -47.92
CA PHE A 6 58.15 -4.94 -48.28
C PHE A 6 58.70 -6.04 -47.36
N ALA A 7 57.85 -6.98 -47.02
CA ALA A 7 57.83 -8.42 -47.39
C ALA A 7 56.82 -9.12 -46.42
N LEU A 8 55.79 -9.72 -46.82
CA LEU A 8 55.41 -10.93 -47.56
C LEU A 8 55.87 -12.25 -46.92
N ILE A 9 54.95 -13.23 -46.91
CA ILE A 9 55.06 -14.68 -46.71
C ILE A 9 54.74 -15.16 -45.28
N ALA A 10 53.90 -16.14 -45.02
CA ALA A 10 53.20 -17.16 -45.79
C ALA A 10 52.17 -17.85 -44.85
N ALA A 11 51.18 -18.43 -45.46
CA ALA A 11 50.16 -19.27 -44.86
C ALA A 11 50.75 -20.53 -44.21
N LEU A 12 50.16 -20.93 -43.09
CA LEU A 12 50.09 -22.33 -42.71
C LEU A 12 48.75 -22.65 -42.09
N LEU A 13 47.88 -23.29 -42.85
CA LEU A 13 46.69 -23.98 -42.38
C LEU A 13 47.14 -25.11 -41.44
N LEU A 14 46.59 -25.10 -40.22
CA LEU A 14 46.53 -26.36 -39.47
C LEU A 14 45.09 -26.41 -38.88
N ALA A 15 44.30 -27.30 -39.47
CA ALA A 15 43.02 -27.71 -38.99
C ALA A 15 43.18 -28.42 -37.65
N MET A 16 42.43 -27.98 -36.64
CA MET A 16 42.21 -28.75 -35.42
C MET A 16 40.71 -28.88 -35.17
N PRO A 17 40.26 -30.06 -34.72
CA PRO A 17 38.84 -30.42 -34.67
C PRO A 17 38.16 -29.84 -33.48
N GLY A 18 36.85 -29.71 -33.65
CA GLY A 18 35.89 -29.13 -32.71
C GLY A 18 36.00 -29.63 -31.28
N ALA A 19 36.06 -28.69 -30.38
CA ALA A 19 35.60 -28.86 -29.02
C ALA A 19 34.19 -28.27 -28.94
N ALA A 20 33.22 -29.16 -28.78
CA ALA A 20 31.88 -28.80 -28.44
C ALA A 20 31.92 -28.04 -27.11
N GLN A 21 31.78 -26.74 -27.19
CA GLN A 21 31.49 -25.94 -25.99
C GLN A 21 30.01 -26.16 -25.66
N THR A 22 29.80 -27.05 -24.70
CA THR A 22 28.53 -27.12 -23.99
C THR A 22 28.36 -25.78 -23.28
N GLU A 23 27.61 -24.87 -23.89
CA GLU A 23 27.11 -23.70 -23.19
C GLU A 23 26.17 -24.23 -22.10
N THR A 24 26.74 -24.39 -20.90
CA THR A 24 25.95 -24.45 -19.68
C THR A 24 25.28 -23.08 -19.54
N GLY A 25 24.08 -22.98 -20.10
CA GLY A 25 23.21 -21.85 -19.86
C GLY A 25 23.05 -21.71 -18.37
N THR A 26 23.79 -20.79 -17.76
CA THR A 26 23.49 -20.28 -16.44
C THR A 26 22.10 -19.64 -16.54
N ILE A 27 21.08 -20.41 -16.17
CA ILE A 27 19.75 -19.87 -15.90
C ILE A 27 19.97 -18.98 -14.69
N THR A 28 20.22 -17.71 -14.93
CA THR A 28 20.04 -16.68 -13.93
C THR A 28 18.59 -16.83 -13.47
N PRO A 29 18.30 -17.09 -12.19
CA PRO A 29 16.94 -17.06 -11.72
C PRO A 29 16.47 -15.62 -11.98
N GLN A 30 15.67 -15.45 -13.01
CA GLN A 30 14.90 -14.25 -13.21
C GLN A 30 14.12 -14.10 -11.91
N ALA A 31 14.48 -13.07 -11.15
CA ALA A 31 13.73 -12.71 -9.96
C ALA A 31 12.27 -12.73 -10.37
N ALA A 32 11.53 -13.67 -9.79
CA ALA A 32 10.10 -13.68 -9.92
C ALA A 32 9.66 -12.25 -9.57
N VAL A 33 9.12 -11.54 -10.53
CA VAL A 33 8.27 -10.40 -10.26
C VAL A 33 7.22 -10.98 -9.33
N ALA A 34 7.41 -10.79 -8.02
CA ALA A 34 6.31 -10.95 -7.09
C ALA A 34 5.23 -10.08 -7.69
N ASP A 35 4.13 -10.69 -8.16
CA ASP A 35 2.89 -9.98 -8.30
C ASP A 35 2.75 -9.23 -6.98
N ASP A 36 2.90 -7.92 -7.02
CA ASP A 36 2.56 -7.05 -5.92
C ASP A 36 1.06 -7.24 -5.70
N VAL A 37 0.72 -8.26 -4.95
CA VAL A 37 -0.63 -8.41 -4.38
C VAL A 37 -0.75 -7.22 -3.44
N VAL A 38 -1.23 -6.11 -3.98
CA VAL A 38 -1.52 -4.92 -3.19
C VAL A 38 -2.53 -5.37 -2.14
N ASP A 39 -2.07 -5.48 -0.91
CA ASP A 39 -2.97 -5.75 0.21
C ASP A 39 -4.00 -4.60 0.28
N PRO A 40 -5.28 -4.87 0.02
CA PRO A 40 -6.30 -3.83 -0.01
C PRO A 40 -6.49 -3.16 1.36
N MET A 41 -5.97 -3.79 2.43
CA MET A 41 -5.98 -3.25 3.79
C MET A 41 -4.65 -2.65 4.22
N ALA A 42 -3.63 -2.61 3.34
CA ALA A 42 -2.38 -1.94 3.63
C ALA A 42 -2.64 -0.47 4.01
N PRO A 43 -2.15 -0.02 5.17
CA PRO A 43 -2.35 1.36 5.59
C PRO A 43 -1.73 2.34 4.59
N ARG A 44 -2.49 3.37 4.20
CA ARG A 44 -2.00 4.48 3.39
C ARG A 44 -1.53 5.62 4.28
N GLU A 45 -0.51 6.35 3.83
CA GLU A 45 -0.06 7.54 4.53
C GLU A 45 -1.02 8.72 4.25
N ALA A 46 -1.38 9.45 5.30
CA ALA A 46 -2.31 10.58 5.18
C ALA A 46 -1.81 11.73 4.32
N ARG A 47 -0.48 11.81 4.10
CA ARG A 47 0.13 12.82 3.22
C ARG A 47 -0.14 12.58 1.74
N ASP A 48 -0.45 11.34 1.37
CA ASP A 48 -0.57 10.89 -0.02
C ASP A 48 -2.04 10.85 -0.49
N VAL A 49 -2.98 11.22 0.38
CA VAL A 49 -4.41 11.10 0.10
C VAL A 49 -5.20 12.31 0.62
N THR A 50 -6.38 12.52 0.04
CA THR A 50 -7.38 13.49 0.50
C THR A 50 -8.72 12.80 0.77
N LEU A 51 -9.61 13.44 1.53
CA LEU A 51 -10.93 12.85 1.80
C LEU A 51 -11.81 12.80 0.55
N GLU A 52 -11.62 13.73 -0.36
CA GLU A 52 -12.38 13.86 -1.60
C GLU A 52 -12.21 12.64 -2.51
N GLU A 53 -11.03 12.00 -2.49
CA GLU A 53 -10.74 10.79 -3.27
C GLU A 53 -11.62 9.60 -2.89
N PHE A 54 -12.17 9.59 -1.70
CA PHE A 54 -12.98 8.49 -1.17
C PHE A 54 -14.49 8.74 -1.25
N LEU A 55 -14.90 9.95 -1.63
CA LEU A 55 -16.33 10.29 -1.69
C LEU A 55 -17.09 9.33 -2.60
N TRP A 56 -18.13 8.72 -2.06
CA TRP A 56 -19.00 7.73 -2.70
C TRP A 56 -18.33 6.42 -3.12
N ILE A 57 -17.02 6.28 -2.86
CA ILE A 57 -16.22 5.11 -3.23
C ILE A 57 -15.94 4.26 -1.99
N ALA A 58 -15.35 4.83 -0.96
CA ALA A 58 -14.88 4.09 0.21
C ALA A 58 -15.12 4.84 1.53
N ARG A 59 -14.86 4.16 2.63
CA ARG A 59 -14.95 4.70 3.99
C ARG A 59 -13.55 4.81 4.59
N PRO A 60 -12.92 5.99 4.62
CA PRO A 60 -11.67 6.20 5.32
C PRO A 60 -11.79 5.87 6.82
N LEU A 61 -10.97 4.94 7.28
CA LEU A 61 -10.70 4.69 8.69
C LEU A 61 -9.33 5.28 8.99
N VAL A 62 -9.32 6.44 9.64
CA VAL A 62 -8.10 7.20 9.88
C VAL A 62 -7.62 7.00 11.31
N VAL A 63 -6.39 6.51 11.45
CA VAL A 63 -5.70 6.34 12.73
C VAL A 63 -4.75 7.51 12.93
N PHE A 64 -5.10 8.42 13.81
CA PHE A 64 -4.27 9.57 14.17
C PHE A 64 -3.49 9.31 15.45
N ALA A 65 -2.26 9.80 15.49
CA ALA A 65 -1.48 9.93 16.71
C ALA A 65 -0.52 11.13 16.60
N ASP A 66 0.11 11.49 17.71
CA ASP A 66 1.09 12.58 17.73
C ASP A 66 2.53 12.07 17.52
N SER A 67 2.71 10.74 17.41
CA SER A 67 4.00 10.10 17.16
C SER A 67 3.80 8.70 16.56
N PRO A 68 4.66 8.28 15.63
CA PRO A 68 4.66 6.92 15.11
C PRO A 68 5.02 5.87 16.17
N ALA A 69 5.63 6.29 17.28
CA ALA A 69 5.97 5.42 18.41
C ALA A 69 4.78 5.19 19.39
N ASP A 70 3.63 5.82 19.17
CA ASP A 70 2.45 5.62 20.01
C ASP A 70 2.02 4.13 19.95
N PRO A 71 2.03 3.40 21.08
CA PRO A 71 1.70 1.98 21.09
C PRO A 71 0.28 1.69 20.62
N ARG A 72 -0.65 2.64 20.78
CA ARG A 72 -2.05 2.51 20.35
C ARG A 72 -2.18 2.43 18.83
N VAL A 73 -1.27 3.05 18.07
CA VAL A 73 -1.24 2.92 16.60
C VAL A 73 -0.95 1.48 16.22
N ARG A 74 0.10 0.89 16.79
CA ARG A 74 0.47 -0.50 16.52
C ARG A 74 -0.64 -1.47 16.91
N GLU A 75 -1.20 -1.30 18.10
CA GLU A 75 -2.32 -2.09 18.60
C GLU A 75 -3.51 -2.01 17.65
N GLN A 76 -3.90 -0.82 17.22
CA GLN A 76 -5.01 -0.65 16.29
C GLN A 76 -4.75 -1.31 14.95
N LEU A 77 -3.58 -1.11 14.34
CA LEU A 77 -3.25 -1.71 13.06
C LEU A 77 -3.21 -3.24 13.14
N GLN A 78 -2.69 -3.80 14.24
CA GLN A 78 -2.72 -5.24 14.47
C GLN A 78 -4.16 -5.77 14.53
N MET A 79 -5.04 -5.15 15.29
CA MET A 79 -6.46 -5.54 15.37
C MET A 79 -7.15 -5.50 13.99
N LEU A 80 -6.82 -4.53 13.14
CA LEU A 80 -7.39 -4.43 11.80
C LEU A 80 -6.88 -5.56 10.89
N ALA A 81 -5.57 -5.88 10.99
CA ALA A 81 -4.93 -6.93 10.20
C ALA A 81 -5.41 -8.36 10.58
N GLU A 82 -5.86 -8.57 11.83
CA GLU A 82 -6.37 -9.88 12.28
C GLU A 82 -7.68 -10.29 11.59
N ARG A 83 -8.48 -9.35 11.14
CA ARG A 83 -9.80 -9.60 10.54
C ARG A 83 -10.14 -8.58 9.46
N PRO A 84 -9.49 -8.62 8.31
CA PRO A 84 -9.67 -7.62 7.25
C PRO A 84 -11.01 -7.76 6.50
N GLU A 85 -11.54 -8.98 6.32
CA GLU A 85 -12.68 -9.25 5.46
C GLU A 85 -13.93 -8.42 5.81
N PRO A 86 -14.37 -8.33 7.09
CA PRO A 86 -15.55 -7.53 7.42
C PRO A 86 -15.40 -6.02 7.14
N LEU A 87 -14.15 -5.53 7.10
CA LEU A 87 -13.85 -4.13 6.75
C LEU A 87 -13.90 -3.94 5.24
N LEU A 88 -13.34 -4.88 4.47
CA LEU A 88 -13.37 -4.88 3.01
C LEU A 88 -14.80 -4.92 2.47
N GLU A 89 -15.67 -5.76 3.04
CA GLU A 89 -17.10 -5.83 2.71
C GLU A 89 -17.85 -4.49 2.91
N ARG A 90 -17.24 -3.56 3.63
CA ARG A 90 -17.80 -2.22 3.90
C ARG A 90 -17.02 -1.11 3.24
N ASP A 91 -16.19 -1.45 2.26
CA ASP A 91 -15.34 -0.51 1.51
C ASP A 91 -14.48 0.35 2.43
N VAL A 92 -13.94 -0.23 3.50
CA VAL A 92 -13.06 0.49 4.42
C VAL A 92 -11.65 0.56 3.86
N VAL A 93 -11.05 1.75 3.91
CA VAL A 93 -9.63 2.00 3.58
C VAL A 93 -8.94 2.52 4.83
N VAL A 94 -7.83 1.91 5.20
CA VAL A 94 -7.05 2.31 6.38
C VAL A 94 -6.06 3.40 6.00
N ILE A 95 -6.04 4.48 6.78
CA ILE A 95 -5.13 5.60 6.62
C ILE A 95 -4.46 5.89 7.96
N VAL A 96 -3.17 6.19 7.95
CA VAL A 96 -2.39 6.50 9.15
C VAL A 96 -1.82 7.91 9.06
N ASP A 97 -1.96 8.66 10.14
CA ASP A 97 -1.39 9.99 10.32
C ASP A 97 -0.76 10.10 11.71
N THR A 98 0.55 9.99 11.77
CA THR A 98 1.32 10.03 13.04
C THR A 98 2.28 11.20 13.13
N ASP A 99 2.19 12.14 12.19
CA ASP A 99 3.03 13.33 12.15
C ASP A 99 2.19 14.61 12.17
N PRO A 100 1.98 15.22 13.36
CA PRO A 100 1.27 16.49 13.47
C PRO A 100 1.93 17.64 12.69
N SER A 101 3.26 17.58 12.50
CA SER A 101 3.99 18.63 11.81
C SER A 101 3.75 18.67 10.30
N ALA A 102 3.35 17.53 9.72
CA ALA A 102 3.00 17.42 8.31
C ALA A 102 1.73 18.20 7.93
N GLN A 103 0.88 18.56 8.91
CA GLN A 103 -0.36 19.32 8.72
C GLN A 103 -1.20 18.83 7.53
N THR A 104 -1.37 17.51 7.42
CA THR A 104 -2.08 16.87 6.33
C THR A 104 -3.49 17.45 6.11
N ALA A 105 -4.04 17.31 4.90
CA ALA A 105 -5.43 17.71 4.61
C ALA A 105 -6.42 17.02 5.55
N LEU A 106 -6.20 15.72 5.85
CA LEU A 106 -7.03 14.95 6.77
C LEU A 106 -6.96 15.51 8.19
N ARG A 107 -5.77 15.86 8.67
CA ARG A 107 -5.59 16.45 10.01
C ARG A 107 -6.26 17.81 10.12
N SER A 108 -6.18 18.61 9.08
CA SER A 108 -6.82 19.92 9.00
C SER A 108 -8.35 19.81 9.01
N ALA A 109 -8.90 18.85 8.26
CA ALA A 109 -10.34 18.61 8.17
C ALA A 109 -10.92 17.96 9.44
N LEU A 110 -10.24 16.94 9.97
CA LEU A 110 -10.76 16.12 11.06
C LEU A 110 -10.35 16.58 12.46
N ARG A 111 -9.33 17.44 12.58
CA ARG A 111 -8.85 18.06 13.84
C ARG A 111 -8.69 17.05 14.98
N PRO A 112 -7.86 16.03 14.84
CA PRO A 112 -7.64 15.04 15.87
C PRO A 112 -6.94 15.66 17.08
N ARG A 113 -7.08 15.01 18.25
CA ARG A 113 -6.33 15.34 19.47
C ARG A 113 -5.69 14.08 20.00
N GLY A 114 -4.35 14.00 19.99
CA GLY A 114 -3.64 12.78 20.36
C GLY A 114 -4.07 11.59 19.52
N PHE A 115 -4.08 10.41 20.12
CA PHE A 115 -4.64 9.24 19.45
C PHE A 115 -6.14 9.44 19.17
N SER A 116 -6.53 9.21 17.93
CA SER A 116 -7.93 9.29 17.52
C SER A 116 -8.19 8.34 16.35
N LEU A 117 -9.11 7.40 16.53
CA LEU A 117 -9.67 6.59 15.47
C LEU A 117 -10.90 7.30 14.90
N VAL A 118 -10.90 7.61 13.62
CA VAL A 118 -11.98 8.32 12.94
C VAL A 118 -12.45 7.53 11.73
N ILE A 119 -13.76 7.29 11.63
CA ILE A 119 -14.37 6.69 10.43
C ILE A 119 -15.19 7.76 9.74
N VAL A 120 -14.90 7.97 8.46
CA VAL A 120 -15.65 8.87 7.59
C VAL A 120 -16.57 8.05 6.70
N GLN A 121 -17.81 8.45 6.57
CA GLN A 121 -18.78 7.82 5.68
C GLN A 121 -18.50 8.19 4.22
N LYS A 122 -19.10 7.47 3.28
CA LYS A 122 -18.92 7.73 1.84
C LYS A 122 -19.39 9.14 1.41
N ASP A 123 -20.28 9.76 2.18
CA ASP A 123 -20.74 11.15 1.95
C ASP A 123 -19.79 12.21 2.53
N GLY A 124 -18.65 11.79 3.10
CA GLY A 124 -17.66 12.68 3.69
C GLY A 124 -17.93 13.07 5.14
N ARG A 125 -19.04 12.63 5.74
CA ARG A 125 -19.35 12.94 7.14
C ARG A 125 -18.61 12.02 8.10
N VAL A 126 -18.19 12.56 9.24
CA VAL A 126 -17.63 11.73 10.31
C VAL A 126 -18.76 10.89 10.91
N GLY A 127 -18.62 9.56 10.78
CA GLY A 127 -19.58 8.60 11.32
C GLY A 127 -19.20 8.13 12.72
N LEU A 128 -17.93 7.94 12.99
CA LEU A 128 -17.43 7.46 14.27
C LEU A 128 -16.13 8.16 14.65
N ARG A 129 -15.97 8.47 15.93
CA ARG A 129 -14.71 8.94 16.50
C ARG A 129 -14.47 8.28 17.85
N ARG A 130 -13.27 7.74 18.07
CA ARG A 130 -12.86 7.09 19.32
C ARG A 130 -11.45 7.54 19.74
N PRO A 131 -11.23 7.82 21.04
CA PRO A 131 -9.92 8.23 21.56
C PRO A 131 -9.02 7.06 21.95
N SER A 132 -9.42 5.83 21.65
CA SER A 132 -8.70 4.60 21.98
C SER A 132 -8.89 3.55 20.89
N PRO A 133 -7.97 2.56 20.78
CA PRO A 133 -8.11 1.45 19.86
C PRO A 133 -9.43 0.69 20.00
N ARG A 134 -9.92 0.14 18.91
CA ARG A 134 -11.18 -0.60 18.81
C ARG A 134 -11.00 -1.86 17.98
N ASP A 135 -11.62 -2.94 18.43
CA ASP A 135 -11.65 -4.17 17.65
C ASP A 135 -12.54 -4.03 16.40
N VAL A 136 -12.32 -4.93 15.45
CA VAL A 136 -13.05 -4.92 14.17
C VAL A 136 -14.55 -5.08 14.36
N ARG A 137 -15.01 -5.86 15.36
CA ARG A 137 -16.44 -6.07 15.62
C ARG A 137 -17.13 -4.79 16.06
N GLU A 138 -16.45 -3.99 16.90
CA GLU A 138 -16.99 -2.71 17.34
C GLU A 138 -17.03 -1.71 16.19
N ILE A 139 -15.97 -1.66 15.38
CA ILE A 139 -15.89 -0.83 14.18
C ILE A 139 -17.02 -1.18 13.21
N VAL A 140 -17.16 -2.43 12.84
CA VAL A 140 -18.19 -2.94 11.93
C VAL A 140 -19.59 -2.63 12.43
N ARG A 141 -19.87 -2.91 13.70
CA ARG A 141 -21.16 -2.55 14.31
C ARG A 141 -21.43 -1.05 14.23
N GLY A 142 -20.40 -0.21 14.42
CA GLY A 142 -20.51 1.22 14.25
C GLY A 142 -20.89 1.61 12.83
N ILE A 143 -20.23 1.01 11.82
CA ILE A 143 -20.50 1.28 10.41
C ILE A 143 -21.91 0.81 10.02
N ASP A 144 -22.33 -0.38 10.47
CA ASP A 144 -23.65 -0.94 10.15
C ASP A 144 -24.81 -0.12 10.72
N ASN A 145 -24.58 0.68 11.74
CA ASN A 145 -25.55 1.62 12.28
C ASN A 145 -25.62 2.96 11.53
N PHE A 146 -24.75 3.20 10.54
CA PHE A 146 -24.85 4.43 9.74
C PHE A 146 -26.07 4.35 8.82
N ALA A 147 -26.85 5.42 8.78
CA ALA A 147 -28.05 5.50 7.94
C ALA A 147 -27.72 5.24 6.46
N LEU A 148 -26.60 5.80 5.97
CA LEU A 148 -26.15 5.59 4.59
C LEU A 148 -25.82 4.10 4.33
N ARG A 149 -25.20 3.40 5.28
CA ARG A 149 -24.90 1.97 5.12
C ARG A 149 -26.17 1.13 5.09
N GLN A 150 -27.14 1.44 5.93
CA GLN A 150 -28.43 0.75 5.94
C GLN A 150 -29.19 0.94 4.64
N GLU A 151 -29.09 2.12 4.03
CA GLU A 151 -29.65 2.41 2.71
C GLU A 151 -28.96 1.59 1.61
N GLU A 152 -27.62 1.53 1.60
CA GLU A 152 -26.84 0.72 0.66
C GLU A 152 -27.27 -0.75 0.68
N VAL A 153 -27.42 -1.34 1.88
CA VAL A 153 -27.86 -2.73 2.07
C VAL A 153 -29.28 -2.93 1.54
N ARG A 154 -30.16 -1.97 1.76
CA ARG A 154 -31.56 -2.06 1.31
C ARG A 154 -31.68 -2.00 -0.21
N ILE A 155 -30.84 -1.20 -0.88
CA ILE A 155 -30.87 -1.05 -2.35
C ILE A 155 -30.19 -2.24 -3.04
N GLY A 156 -29.18 -2.85 -2.39
CA GLY A 156 -28.43 -3.99 -2.93
C GLY A 156 -29.13 -5.35 -2.77
N GLN A 157 -30.29 -5.41 -2.13
CA GLN A 157 -31.15 -6.60 -2.01
C GLN A 157 -32.23 -6.59 -3.10
#